data_aca4623ccc65815eaa4e4053c37cd068
#
_entry.id   aca4623ccc65815eaa4e4053c37cd068
#
_cell.length_a   1.000
_cell.length_b   1.000
_cell.length_c   1.000
_cell.angle_alpha   90.00
_cell.angle_beta   90.00
_cell.angle_gamma   90.00
#
_symmetry.space_group_name_H-M   'P 1'
#
loop_
_entity.id
_entity.type
_entity.pdbx_description
1 polymer ?
#
loop_
_entity_poly.entity_id
_entity_poly.type
_entity_poly.pdbx_seq_one_letter_code
_entity_poly.pdbx_strand_id
1 'polypeptide(L)'
;DISECLVGSEMCIRDRITKQLAKLVDVRDIKVLEPDNSVSRELVLVKVAARPDQREGIISIANIFRANVIDVGRTSLVIEMTGSKSKLGAFIDLLGEYEILELARTGITGLSRGASDVKFL
;
A
#
# COMPACT_ATOMS: atom_id res chain seq x y z
N ASP A 1 23.71 -0.91 14.00
CA ASP A 1 22.73 -1.64 14.78
C ASP A 1 21.30 -1.34 14.34
N ILE A 2 20.48 -2.36 14.35
CA ILE A 2 19.07 -2.24 13.93
C ILE A 2 18.31 -1.26 14.80
N SER A 3 18.52 -1.33 16.10
CA SER A 3 17.79 -0.50 17.05
C SER A 3 18.04 0.98 16.80
N GLU A 4 19.25 1.33 16.51
CA GLU A 4 19.60 2.71 16.22
C GLU A 4 18.99 3.18 14.93
N CYS A 5 18.99 2.35 13.92
CA CYS A 5 18.42 2.68 12.63
C CYS A 5 16.90 2.83 12.71
N LEU A 6 16.23 1.98 13.48
CA LEU A 6 14.78 2.04 13.60
C LEU A 6 14.28 3.31 14.27
N VAL A 7 15.06 3.89 15.15
CA VAL A 7 14.66 5.11 15.82
C VAL A 7 14.95 6.33 14.95
N GLY A 8 15.81 6.19 14.00
CA GLY A 8 16.38 7.34 13.41
C GLY A 8 15.86 7.76 12.06
N SER A 9 16.34 7.23 11.02
CA SER A 9 16.15 7.83 9.74
C SER A 9 15.85 6.81 8.67
N GLU A 10 15.15 7.27 7.64
CA GLU A 10 14.90 6.46 6.46
C GLU A 10 16.19 6.01 5.81
N MET A 11 17.24 6.80 5.89
CA MET A 11 18.53 6.44 5.34
C MET A 11 19.11 5.20 6.02
N CYS A 12 18.99 5.11 7.34
CA CYS A 12 19.43 3.93 8.05
C CYS A 12 18.68 2.68 7.66
N ILE A 13 17.36 2.81 7.49
CA ILE A 13 16.51 1.70 7.09
C ILE A 13 16.86 1.25 5.67
N ARG A 14 17.05 2.20 4.76
CA ARG A 14 17.45 1.89 3.39
C ARG A 14 18.79 1.17 3.33
N ASP A 15 19.76 1.69 4.04
CA ASP A 15 21.10 1.12 4.05
C ASP A 15 21.07 -0.32 4.56
N ARG A 16 20.31 -0.54 5.62
CA ARG A 16 20.20 -1.86 6.19
C ARG A 16 19.52 -2.86 5.26
N ILE A 17 18.41 -2.46 4.64
CA ILE A 17 17.71 -3.32 3.68
C ILE A 17 18.62 -3.64 2.50
N THR A 18 19.32 -2.66 1.99
CA THR A 18 20.26 -2.85 0.89
C THR A 18 21.36 -3.83 1.27
N LYS A 19 21.93 -3.69 2.44
CA LYS A 19 23.00 -4.59 2.89
C LYS A 19 22.50 -6.02 3.10
N GLN A 20 21.31 -6.18 3.65
CA GLN A 20 20.76 -7.50 3.87
C GLN A 20 20.43 -8.19 2.55
N LEU A 21 19.84 -7.47 1.60
CA LEU A 21 19.52 -8.02 0.31
C LEU A 21 20.77 -8.40 -0.46
N ALA A 22 21.83 -7.63 -0.33
CA ALA A 22 23.08 -7.94 -1.00
C ALA A 22 23.71 -9.25 -0.52
N LYS A 23 23.32 -9.76 0.62
CA LYS A 23 23.79 -11.04 1.12
C LYS A 23 23.02 -12.24 0.57
N LEU A 24 21.90 -11.99 -0.09
CA LEU A 24 21.10 -13.06 -0.70
C LEU A 24 21.72 -13.47 -2.02
N VAL A 25 21.64 -14.76 -2.29
CA VAL A 25 22.36 -15.36 -3.42
C VAL A 25 21.95 -14.80 -4.78
N ASP A 26 20.68 -14.56 -4.97
CA ASP A 26 20.18 -14.22 -6.29
C ASP A 26 19.93 -12.75 -6.54
N VAL A 27 20.37 -11.88 -5.63
CA VAL A 27 20.20 -10.45 -5.83
C VAL A 27 21.29 -9.94 -6.76
N ARG A 28 20.89 -9.47 -7.94
CA ARG A 28 21.82 -8.96 -8.94
C ARG A 28 21.98 -7.46 -8.90
N ASP A 29 20.92 -6.76 -8.55
CA ASP A 29 20.93 -5.32 -8.55
C ASP A 29 19.97 -4.80 -7.50
N ILE A 30 20.38 -3.75 -6.81
CA ILE A 30 19.56 -3.13 -5.78
C ILE A 30 19.52 -1.63 -6.07
N LYS A 31 18.32 -1.09 -6.10
CA LYS A 31 18.14 0.33 -6.36
C LYS A 31 17.20 0.94 -5.34
N VAL A 32 17.62 2.07 -4.78
CA VAL A 32 16.76 2.86 -3.90
C VAL A 32 16.04 3.89 -4.77
N LEU A 33 14.72 3.88 -4.75
CA LEU A 33 13.93 4.79 -5.56
C LEU A 33 13.80 6.14 -4.90
N GLU A 34 14.03 7.20 -5.69
CA GLU A 34 13.80 8.56 -5.22
C GLU A 34 12.32 8.88 -5.35
N PRO A 35 11.68 9.42 -4.30
CA PRO A 35 10.24 9.71 -4.35
C PRO A 35 9.82 10.58 -5.52
N ASP A 36 10.65 11.56 -5.86
CA ASP A 36 10.32 12.50 -6.96
C ASP A 36 10.58 11.93 -8.34
N ASN A 37 11.33 10.84 -8.43
CA ASN A 37 11.72 10.25 -9.71
C ASN A 37 11.32 8.78 -9.80
N SER A 38 10.22 8.43 -9.15
CA SER A 38 9.72 7.07 -9.18
C SER A 38 8.20 7.07 -9.22
N VAL A 39 7.65 5.94 -9.62
CA VAL A 39 6.22 5.70 -9.56
C VAL A 39 6.01 4.58 -8.55
N SER A 40 5.19 4.84 -7.55
CA SER A 40 4.89 3.84 -6.55
C SER A 40 3.39 3.70 -6.34
N ARG A 41 2.96 2.51 -6.03
CA ARG A 41 1.55 2.21 -5.74
C ARG A 41 1.49 1.18 -4.63
N GLU A 42 0.36 1.15 -3.96
CA GLU A 42 0.10 0.19 -2.91
C GLU A 42 -1.32 -0.34 -3.12
N LEU A 43 -1.51 -1.62 -2.88
CA LEU A 43 -2.83 -2.25 -2.94
C LEU A 43 -3.35 -2.45 -1.52
N VAL A 44 -4.62 -2.13 -1.30
CA VAL A 44 -5.27 -2.42 -0.04
C VAL A 44 -6.56 -3.19 -0.30
N LEU A 45 -6.82 -4.17 0.56
CA LEU A 45 -8.09 -4.90 0.58
C LEU A 45 -8.71 -4.65 1.94
N VAL A 46 -9.95 -4.19 1.94
CA VAL A 46 -10.67 -3.85 3.17
C VAL A 46 -11.99 -4.60 3.20
N LYS A 47 -12.24 -5.31 4.28
CA LYS A 47 -13.55 -5.90 4.53
C LYS A 47 -14.25 -5.06 5.57
N VAL A 48 -15.41 -4.53 5.22
CA VAL A 48 -16.17 -3.62 6.06
C VAL A 48 -17.50 -4.25 6.41
N ALA A 49 -17.92 -4.14 7.66
CA ALA A 49 -19.26 -4.52 8.06
C ALA A 49 -20.24 -3.53 7.42
N ALA A 50 -21.22 -4.05 6.70
CA ALA A 50 -22.14 -3.21 5.96
C ALA A 50 -23.56 -3.72 6.13
N ARG A 51 -24.33 -3.05 6.99
CA ARG A 51 -25.75 -3.30 7.08
C ARG A 51 -26.45 -2.70 5.84
N PRO A 52 -27.65 -3.18 5.51
CA PRO A 52 -28.34 -2.67 4.33
C PRO A 52 -28.45 -1.14 4.25
N ASP A 53 -28.61 -0.50 5.40
CA ASP A 53 -28.72 0.97 5.45
C ASP A 53 -27.37 1.68 5.29
N GLN A 54 -26.25 0.96 5.45
CA GLN A 54 -24.91 1.52 5.34
C GLN A 54 -24.25 1.29 3.97
N ARG A 55 -24.80 0.37 3.19
CA ARG A 55 -24.18 -0.03 1.91
C ARG A 55 -24.02 1.11 0.94
N GLU A 56 -25.02 1.96 0.80
CA GLU A 56 -24.95 3.08 -0.14
C GLU A 56 -23.85 4.06 0.23
N GLY A 57 -23.69 4.34 1.52
CA GLY A 57 -22.63 5.23 1.99
C GLY A 57 -21.23 4.68 1.70
N ILE A 58 -21.04 3.39 1.96
CA ILE A 58 -19.76 2.72 1.71
C ILE A 58 -19.46 2.68 0.21
N ILE A 59 -20.44 2.34 -0.60
CA ILE A 59 -20.27 2.29 -2.05
C ILE A 59 -19.99 3.69 -2.61
N SER A 60 -20.62 4.72 -2.07
CA SER A 60 -20.34 6.09 -2.47
C SER A 60 -18.88 6.48 -2.19
N ILE A 61 -18.37 6.12 -1.03
CA ILE A 61 -16.97 6.38 -0.69
C ILE A 61 -16.05 5.63 -1.67
N ALA A 62 -16.36 4.37 -1.94
CA ALA A 62 -15.58 3.58 -2.89
C ALA A 62 -15.55 4.22 -4.27
N ASN A 63 -16.69 4.71 -4.74
CA ASN A 63 -16.77 5.35 -6.04
C ASN A 63 -15.98 6.66 -6.12
N ILE A 64 -16.00 7.45 -5.05
CA ILE A 64 -15.23 8.70 -4.98
C ILE A 64 -13.74 8.42 -5.14
N PHE A 65 -13.24 7.38 -4.50
CA PHE A 65 -11.84 7.01 -4.57
C PHE A 65 -11.51 6.08 -5.75
N ARG A 66 -12.51 5.75 -6.56
CA ARG A 66 -12.36 4.81 -7.68
C ARG A 66 -11.90 3.43 -7.23
N ALA A 67 -12.35 3.04 -6.07
CA ALA A 67 -12.11 1.71 -5.55
C ALA A 67 -13.13 0.73 -6.13
N ASN A 68 -12.81 -0.56 -6.08
CA ASN A 68 -13.69 -1.59 -6.62
C ASN A 68 -14.27 -2.42 -5.48
N VAL A 69 -15.57 -2.63 -5.52
CA VAL A 69 -16.21 -3.59 -4.61
C VAL A 69 -16.10 -4.97 -5.25
N ILE A 70 -15.33 -5.85 -4.63
CA ILE A 70 -15.03 -7.16 -5.21
C ILE A 70 -15.82 -8.31 -4.60
N ASP A 71 -16.42 -8.08 -3.46
CA ASP A 71 -17.27 -9.09 -2.84
C ASP A 71 -18.40 -8.41 -2.06
N VAL A 72 -19.59 -8.94 -2.19
CA VAL A 72 -20.76 -8.42 -1.50
C VAL A 72 -21.40 -9.54 -0.71
N GLY A 73 -21.25 -9.49 0.60
CA GLY A 73 -21.91 -10.40 1.52
C GLY A 73 -23.20 -9.79 2.04
N ARG A 74 -23.94 -10.55 2.82
CA ARG A 74 -25.19 -10.04 3.40
C ARG A 74 -24.95 -8.91 4.40
N THR A 75 -23.84 -9.00 5.13
CA THR A 75 -23.52 -8.02 6.16
C THR A 75 -22.11 -7.44 6.00
N SER A 76 -21.49 -7.66 4.86
CA SER A 76 -20.13 -7.17 4.64
C SER A 76 -19.86 -6.84 3.17
N LEU A 77 -18.89 -6.00 2.94
CA LEU A 77 -18.40 -5.66 1.61
C LEU A 77 -16.88 -5.76 1.65
N VAL A 78 -16.29 -6.28 0.59
CA VAL A 78 -14.84 -6.26 0.43
C VAL A 78 -14.50 -5.29 -0.70
N ILE A 79 -13.64 -4.35 -0.42
CA ILE A 79 -13.27 -3.29 -1.33
C ILE A 79 -11.78 -3.37 -1.63
N GLU A 80 -11.43 -3.25 -2.90
CA GLU A 80 -10.07 -3.23 -3.36
C GLU A 80 -9.73 -1.83 -3.83
N MET A 81 -8.58 -1.32 -3.45
CA MET A 81 -8.13 -0.02 -3.90
C MET A 81 -6.62 -0.01 -4.12
N THR A 82 -6.20 0.61 -5.20
CA THR A 82 -4.79 0.87 -5.47
C THR A 82 -4.57 2.37 -5.59
N GLY A 83 -3.41 2.83 -5.19
CA GLY A 83 -3.10 4.24 -5.30
C GLY A 83 -1.86 4.61 -4.51
N SER A 84 -1.66 5.91 -4.32
CA SER A 84 -0.57 6.43 -3.52
C SER A 84 -0.87 6.21 -2.04
N LYS A 85 0.16 6.24 -1.23
CA LYS A 85 0.02 6.06 0.21
C LYS A 85 -0.95 7.06 0.84
N SER A 86 -0.89 8.32 0.42
CA SER A 86 -1.77 9.36 0.96
C SER A 86 -3.23 9.13 0.57
N LYS A 87 -3.48 8.67 -0.65
CA LYS A 87 -4.82 8.38 -1.12
C LYS A 87 -5.41 7.19 -0.37
N LEU A 88 -4.62 6.14 -0.16
CA LEU A 88 -5.07 4.98 0.60
C LEU A 88 -5.35 5.34 2.05
N GLY A 89 -4.51 6.18 2.65
CA GLY A 89 -4.71 6.64 4.01
C GLY A 89 -6.01 7.42 4.17
N ALA A 90 -6.31 8.31 3.23
CA ALA A 90 -7.56 9.07 3.25
C ALA A 90 -8.77 8.16 3.11
N PHE A 91 -8.68 7.15 2.24
CA PHE A 91 -9.76 6.18 2.03
C PHE A 91 -10.04 5.38 3.31
N ILE A 92 -9.00 4.85 3.93
CA ILE A 92 -9.14 4.09 5.17
C ILE A 92 -9.70 4.97 6.29
N ASP A 93 -9.27 6.22 6.35
CA ASP A 93 -9.73 7.17 7.34
C ASP A 93 -11.23 7.43 7.22
N LEU A 94 -11.73 7.60 6.01
CA LEU A 94 -13.16 7.77 5.79
C LEU A 94 -13.95 6.50 6.10
N LEU A 95 -13.38 5.33 5.82
CA LEU A 95 -14.02 4.07 6.17
C LEU A 95 -14.02 3.82 7.68
N GLY A 96 -13.26 4.58 8.44
CA GLY A 96 -13.23 4.49 9.90
C GLY A 96 -14.56 4.80 10.57
N GLU A 97 -15.51 5.42 9.85
CA GLU A 97 -16.85 5.63 10.35
C GLU A 97 -17.64 4.32 10.40
N TYR A 98 -17.18 3.30 9.70
CA TYR A 98 -17.82 2.00 9.66
C TYR A 98 -16.91 0.99 10.35
N GLU A 99 -17.42 -0.18 10.65
CA GLU A 99 -16.63 -1.21 11.29
C GLU A 99 -15.78 -1.94 10.26
N ILE A 100 -14.47 -1.84 10.38
CA ILE A 100 -13.53 -2.55 9.51
C ILE A 100 -13.28 -3.92 10.13
N LEU A 101 -13.64 -4.97 9.41
CA LEU A 101 -13.48 -6.34 9.88
C LEU A 101 -12.09 -6.89 9.60
N GLU A 102 -11.57 -6.62 8.42
CA GLU A 102 -10.25 -7.06 8.04
C GLU A 102 -9.62 -6.03 7.12
N LEU A 103 -8.31 -5.90 7.22
CA LEU A 103 -7.56 -4.98 6.38
C LEU A 103 -6.24 -5.65 6.00
N ALA A 104 -5.93 -5.68 4.73
CA ALA A 104 -4.67 -6.18 4.23
C ALA A 104 -4.04 -5.17 3.28
N ARG A 105 -2.76 -4.96 3.41
CA ARG A 105 -2.01 -4.03 2.56
C ARG A 105 -0.78 -4.75 2.02
N THR A 106 -0.46 -4.50 0.75
CA THR A 106 0.70 -5.13 0.13
C THR A 106 2.01 -4.41 0.47
N GLY A 107 1.92 -3.17 0.93
CA GLY A 107 3.09 -2.32 1.01
C GLY A 107 3.36 -1.65 -0.33
N ILE A 108 4.30 -0.73 -0.35
CA ILE A 108 4.58 0.08 -1.53
C ILE A 108 5.38 -0.72 -2.55
N THR A 109 4.90 -0.74 -3.78
CA THR A 109 5.61 -1.30 -4.91
C THR A 109 5.95 -0.14 -5.86
N GLY A 110 7.18 -0.06 -6.31
CA GLY A 110 7.60 1.07 -7.11
C GLY A 110 8.61 0.75 -8.17
N LEU A 111 8.67 1.62 -9.16
CA LEU A 111 9.65 1.57 -10.25
C LEU A 111 10.16 2.98 -10.49
N SER A 112 11.39 3.08 -10.96
CA SER A 112 11.93 4.38 -11.35
C SER A 112 11.23 4.87 -12.62
N ARG A 113 11.19 6.17 -12.78
CA ARG A 113 10.60 6.78 -13.98
C ARG A 113 11.57 6.70 -15.15
N GLY A 114 11.02 6.70 -16.35
CA GLY A 114 11.79 6.73 -17.57
C GLY A 114 12.45 5.40 -17.91
N ALA A 115 13.41 5.47 -18.81
CA ALA A 115 14.09 4.29 -19.31
C ALA A 115 15.32 3.89 -18.52
N SER A 116 15.72 4.71 -17.57
CA SER A 116 16.89 4.39 -16.76
C SER A 116 16.50 3.42 -15.68
N ASP A 117 17.23 2.32 -15.59
CA ASP A 117 16.89 1.38 -14.92
C ASP A 117 17.58 0.39 -14.38
N VAL A 118 17.03 -0.34 -13.52
CA VAL A 118 17.44 -1.61 -13.03
C VAL A 118 17.12 -2.61 -14.08
N LYS A 119 18.11 -3.22 -14.63
CA LYS A 119 17.86 -4.10 -15.75
C LYS A 119 17.19 -5.38 -15.37
N PHE A 120 17.28 -5.71 -14.24
CA PHE A 120 16.65 -6.74 -13.86
C PHE A 120 16.96 -7.27 -12.82
N LEU A 121 16.25 -7.80 -12.32
CA LEU A 121 16.50 -8.68 -11.25
C LEU A 121 16.31 -10.11 -11.65
#